data_866c917223c6a3a5e627ad71062e009b
#
_entry.id   866c917223c6a3a5e627ad71062e009b
#
_cell.length_a   1.000
_cell.length_b   1.000
_cell.length_c   1.000
_cell.angle_alpha   90.00
_cell.angle_beta   90.00
_cell.angle_gamma   90.00
#
_symmetry.space_group_name_H-M   'P 1'
#
loop_
_entity.id
_entity.type
_entity.pdbx_description
1 polymer ?
#
loop_
_entity_poly.entity_id
_entity_poly.type
_entity_poly.pdbx_seq_one_letter_code
_entity_poly.pdbx_strand_id
1 'polypeptide(L)'
;MALTLNFINTRPAKKPGGLWPRVSFFIRAATLTGILISFFALTVGAEEEYVEQMFLNKKQALQLAFPGVKKVKKKKVWLSDTQRAAIQKILGDQIEYKERRVTHYFGLNEAGKPIGAMVIGNEIGRSYPITFMVVIDPDGTVKDVEVMVYREPHGWEVRFESFMSQFFGRGASDPFDNINNITGATLSVRSMTKGVKKAVAEFQVIYKDKVK
;
A
#
# COMPACT_ATOMS: atom_id res chain seq x y z
N MET A 1 -60.25 -26.59 38.64
CA MET A 1 -59.92 -26.18 40.02
C MET A 1 -59.30 -24.79 39.92
N ALA A 2 -60.13 -23.76 40.09
CA ALA A 2 -59.76 -22.37 39.91
C ALA A 2 -59.47 -21.75 41.27
N LEU A 3 -58.32 -21.12 41.41
CA LEU A 3 -57.96 -20.35 42.61
C LEU A 3 -57.99 -18.85 42.24
N THR A 4 -58.98 -18.20 42.80
CA THR A 4 -59.20 -16.74 42.73
C THR A 4 -58.33 -16.06 43.79
N LEU A 5 -57.51 -15.09 43.41
CA LEU A 5 -56.77 -14.22 44.33
C LEU A 5 -57.37 -12.84 44.33
N ASN A 6 -57.87 -12.41 45.52
CA ASN A 6 -58.43 -11.11 45.81
C ASN A 6 -57.37 -10.01 45.90
N PHE A 7 -57.60 -8.91 45.17
CA PHE A 7 -56.85 -7.68 45.33
C PHE A 7 -57.40 -6.85 46.48
N ILE A 8 -56.62 -6.66 47.52
CA ILE A 8 -56.92 -5.69 48.61
C ILE A 8 -56.34 -4.33 48.21
N ASN A 9 -57.24 -3.39 48.03
CA ASN A 9 -56.98 -1.99 47.70
C ASN A 9 -56.70 -1.23 49.01
N THR A 10 -55.46 -0.85 49.29
CA THR A 10 -55.09 0.06 50.37
C THR A 10 -54.52 1.39 49.81
N ARG A 11 -55.26 2.48 50.01
CA ARG A 11 -54.81 3.84 49.71
C ARG A 11 -53.72 4.27 50.69
N PRO A 12 -52.57 4.84 50.26
CA PRO A 12 -51.65 5.43 51.20
C PRO A 12 -52.05 6.87 51.59
N ALA A 13 -51.77 7.18 52.83
CA ALA A 13 -52.09 8.44 53.53
C ALA A 13 -51.30 9.67 53.01
N LYS A 14 -51.94 10.83 53.04
CA LYS A 14 -51.45 12.16 52.68
C LYS A 14 -50.40 12.62 53.72
N LYS A 15 -49.15 12.93 53.27
CA LYS A 15 -48.12 13.57 54.10
C LYS A 15 -48.14 15.10 53.96
N PRO A 16 -47.80 15.85 55.05
CA PRO A 16 -47.88 17.30 55.07
C PRO A 16 -46.65 17.96 54.42
N GLY A 17 -46.85 19.20 53.97
CA GLY A 17 -45.90 20.00 53.24
C GLY A 17 -44.58 20.30 53.98
N GLY A 18 -43.49 20.12 53.31
CA GLY A 18 -42.15 20.59 53.72
C GLY A 18 -41.59 21.53 52.68
N LEU A 19 -41.16 22.74 53.16
CA LEU A 19 -40.43 23.73 52.35
C LEU A 19 -39.19 23.11 51.74
N TRP A 20 -39.08 23.22 50.42
CA TRP A 20 -37.85 22.88 49.73
C TRP A 20 -36.97 24.12 49.55
N PRO A 21 -35.66 24.13 49.94
CA PRO A 21 -34.75 25.22 49.62
C PRO A 21 -34.36 25.22 48.14
N ARG A 22 -34.40 26.39 47.55
CA ARG A 22 -34.02 26.73 46.16
C ARG A 22 -32.50 26.63 45.97
N VAL A 23 -31.91 25.45 45.91
CA VAL A 23 -30.44 25.28 45.72
C VAL A 23 -30.09 24.24 44.60
N SER A 24 -30.89 24.04 43.60
CA SER A 24 -30.57 22.99 42.62
C SER A 24 -30.48 23.42 41.15
N PHE A 25 -30.38 24.73 40.85
CA PHE A 25 -30.30 25.14 39.42
C PHE A 25 -28.89 25.36 38.91
N PHE A 26 -27.86 25.45 39.77
CA PHE A 26 -26.46 25.65 39.32
C PHE A 26 -25.65 24.35 39.14
N ILE A 27 -26.08 23.24 39.66
CA ILE A 27 -25.31 21.99 39.55
C ILE A 27 -25.58 21.22 38.24
N ARG A 28 -26.74 21.46 37.59
CA ARG A 28 -27.08 20.78 36.34
C ARG A 28 -26.39 21.33 35.09
N ALA A 29 -25.94 22.58 35.11
CA ALA A 29 -25.21 23.17 33.97
C ALA A 29 -23.74 22.73 33.91
N ALA A 30 -23.11 22.48 35.06
CA ALA A 30 -21.70 22.07 35.12
C ALA A 30 -21.46 20.61 34.70
N THR A 31 -22.43 19.72 34.93
CA THR A 31 -22.31 18.29 34.56
C THR A 31 -22.53 18.06 33.05
N LEU A 32 -23.38 18.83 32.39
CA LEU A 32 -23.60 18.71 30.94
C LEU A 32 -22.41 19.23 30.13
N THR A 33 -21.74 20.30 30.55
CA THR A 33 -20.52 20.81 29.92
C THR A 33 -19.32 19.88 30.11
N GLY A 34 -19.21 19.23 31.26
CA GLY A 34 -18.15 18.24 31.52
C GLY A 34 -18.27 17.00 30.63
N ILE A 35 -19.47 16.51 30.35
CA ILE A 35 -19.72 15.33 29.49
C ILE A 35 -19.48 15.70 28.01
N LEU A 36 -19.81 16.94 27.57
CA LEU A 36 -19.55 17.36 26.19
C LEU A 36 -18.05 17.51 25.90
N ILE A 37 -17.27 18.01 26.84
CA ILE A 37 -15.80 18.13 26.70
C ILE A 37 -15.13 16.74 26.74
N SER A 38 -15.65 15.82 27.55
CA SER A 38 -15.14 14.44 27.61
C SER A 38 -15.41 13.66 26.32
N PHE A 39 -16.49 13.95 25.60
CA PHE A 39 -16.81 13.28 24.33
C PHE A 39 -16.01 13.85 23.15
N PHE A 40 -15.54 15.10 23.22
CA PHE A 40 -14.72 15.71 22.18
C PHE A 40 -13.23 15.32 22.27
N ALA A 41 -12.77 14.85 23.43
CA ALA A 41 -11.39 14.38 23.62
C ALA A 41 -11.14 12.95 23.14
N LEU A 42 -12.19 12.20 22.74
CA LEU A 42 -12.08 10.82 22.26
C LEU A 42 -11.97 10.66 20.73
N THR A 43 -11.91 11.77 19.98
CA THR A 43 -11.63 11.78 18.54
C THR A 43 -10.19 12.18 18.21
N VAL A 44 -9.23 11.88 19.08
CA VAL A 44 -7.82 11.86 18.67
C VAL A 44 -7.70 10.68 17.75
N GLY A 45 -7.53 10.97 16.45
CA GLY A 45 -7.42 9.99 15.40
C GLY A 45 -6.42 8.93 15.80
N ALA A 46 -6.79 7.67 15.66
CA ALA A 46 -5.84 6.58 15.76
C ALA A 46 -4.75 6.86 14.70
N GLU A 47 -3.55 7.23 15.13
CA GLU A 47 -2.38 7.23 14.26
C GLU A 47 -2.29 5.83 13.70
N GLU A 48 -2.29 5.70 12.37
CA GLU A 48 -2.09 4.40 11.74
C GLU A 48 -0.73 3.87 12.17
N GLU A 49 -0.73 2.72 12.83
CA GLU A 49 0.49 2.12 13.38
C GLU A 49 1.45 1.82 12.23
N TYR A 50 2.65 2.40 12.30
CA TYR A 50 3.73 2.10 11.37
C TYR A 50 4.24 0.68 11.63
N VAL A 51 4.05 -0.20 10.66
CA VAL A 51 4.53 -1.59 10.73
C VAL A 51 5.51 -1.84 9.59
N GLU A 52 6.80 -2.04 9.89
CA GLU A 52 7.77 -2.43 8.87
C GLU A 52 7.94 -3.95 8.83
N GLN A 53 7.59 -4.56 7.71
CA GLN A 53 7.80 -5.98 7.43
C GLN A 53 8.82 -6.12 6.29
N MET A 54 10.01 -6.62 6.61
CA MET A 54 11.04 -6.93 5.61
C MET A 54 10.94 -8.40 5.20
N PHE A 55 10.59 -8.66 3.95
CA PHE A 55 10.51 -10.00 3.37
C PHE A 55 11.81 -10.39 2.65
N LEU A 56 12.41 -9.43 1.92
CA LEU A 56 13.62 -9.62 1.16
C LEU A 56 14.58 -8.46 1.38
N ASN A 57 15.81 -8.75 1.77
CA ASN A 57 16.89 -7.78 1.65
C ASN A 57 17.44 -7.76 0.22
N LYS A 58 18.24 -6.76 -0.11
CA LYS A 58 18.78 -6.59 -1.47
C LYS A 58 19.60 -7.80 -1.95
N LYS A 59 20.35 -8.47 -1.07
CA LYS A 59 21.16 -9.64 -1.44
C LYS A 59 20.25 -10.81 -1.82
N GLN A 60 19.22 -11.08 -1.03
CA GLN A 60 18.22 -12.09 -1.30
C GLN A 60 17.46 -11.80 -2.60
N ALA A 61 17.05 -10.54 -2.82
CA ALA A 61 16.40 -10.10 -4.05
C ALA A 61 17.26 -10.36 -5.30
N LEU A 62 18.56 -10.05 -5.23
CA LEU A 62 19.50 -10.35 -6.35
C LEU A 62 19.70 -11.85 -6.57
N GLN A 63 19.70 -12.66 -5.53
CA GLN A 63 19.81 -14.11 -5.62
C GLN A 63 18.55 -14.72 -6.23
N LEU A 64 17.37 -14.21 -5.88
CA LEU A 64 16.09 -14.64 -6.43
C LEU A 64 15.95 -14.22 -7.90
N ALA A 65 16.31 -12.98 -8.23
CA ALA A 65 16.25 -12.46 -9.61
C ALA A 65 17.18 -13.23 -10.57
N PHE A 66 18.35 -13.66 -10.07
CA PHE A 66 19.42 -14.26 -10.89
C PHE A 66 19.98 -15.53 -10.22
N PRO A 67 19.20 -16.60 -10.13
CA PRO A 67 19.66 -17.84 -9.49
C PRO A 67 20.89 -18.42 -10.22
N GLY A 68 21.93 -18.78 -9.46
CA GLY A 68 23.17 -19.35 -10.00
C GLY A 68 24.11 -18.35 -10.70
N VAL A 69 23.72 -17.10 -10.85
CA VAL A 69 24.56 -16.08 -11.51
C VAL A 69 25.67 -15.61 -10.58
N LYS A 70 26.92 -15.72 -11.02
CA LYS A 70 28.12 -15.31 -10.24
C LYS A 70 28.40 -13.82 -10.31
N LYS A 71 27.95 -13.14 -11.38
CA LYS A 71 28.30 -11.73 -11.63
C LYS A 71 27.05 -10.89 -11.91
N VAL A 72 26.80 -9.88 -11.07
CA VAL A 72 25.75 -8.90 -11.27
C VAL A 72 26.37 -7.52 -11.48
N LYS A 73 25.98 -6.85 -12.57
CA LYS A 73 26.45 -5.50 -12.91
C LYS A 73 25.39 -4.48 -12.53
N LYS A 74 25.74 -3.54 -11.63
CA LYS A 74 24.88 -2.38 -11.31
C LYS A 74 25.12 -1.28 -12.32
N LYS A 75 24.04 -0.75 -12.92
CA LYS A 75 24.09 0.39 -13.85
C LYS A 75 23.19 1.51 -13.34
N LYS A 76 23.75 2.69 -13.10
CA LYS A 76 23.01 3.93 -12.82
C LYS A 76 22.95 4.73 -14.10
N VAL A 77 21.75 5.20 -14.46
CA VAL A 77 21.52 6.00 -15.67
C VAL A 77 20.86 7.31 -15.28
N TRP A 78 21.47 8.42 -15.69
CA TRP A 78 20.83 9.73 -15.67
C TRP A 78 20.00 9.85 -16.94
N LEU A 79 18.73 10.13 -16.79
CA LEU A 79 17.80 10.23 -17.92
C LEU A 79 17.87 11.62 -18.56
N SER A 80 17.99 11.65 -19.88
CA SER A 80 17.78 12.90 -20.64
C SER A 80 16.29 13.28 -20.63
N ASP A 81 16.00 14.53 -20.95
CA ASP A 81 14.62 15.00 -21.06
C ASP A 81 13.85 14.24 -22.15
N THR A 82 14.51 13.89 -23.26
CA THR A 82 13.95 13.05 -24.32
C THR A 82 13.57 11.67 -23.82
N GLN A 83 14.43 11.02 -23.02
CA GLN A 83 14.12 9.72 -22.43
C GLN A 83 12.96 9.82 -21.43
N ARG A 84 12.94 10.85 -20.61
CA ARG A 84 11.83 11.09 -19.66
C ARG A 84 10.50 11.30 -20.39
N ALA A 85 10.50 12.10 -21.46
CA ALA A 85 9.31 12.30 -22.28
C ALA A 85 8.84 10.98 -22.95
N ALA A 86 9.78 10.16 -23.44
CA ALA A 86 9.46 8.85 -24.01
C ALA A 86 8.86 7.88 -22.95
N ILE A 87 9.43 7.84 -21.75
CA ILE A 87 8.87 7.07 -20.62
C ILE A 87 7.47 7.59 -20.27
N GLN A 88 7.30 8.91 -20.12
CA GLN A 88 6.00 9.51 -19.83
C GLN A 88 4.94 9.14 -20.88
N LYS A 89 5.31 9.11 -22.16
CA LYS A 89 4.40 8.70 -23.25
C LYS A 89 3.93 7.26 -23.09
N ILE A 90 4.80 6.34 -22.66
CA ILE A 90 4.44 4.93 -22.41
C ILE A 90 3.51 4.82 -21.18
N LEU A 91 3.77 5.62 -20.14
CA LEU A 91 2.99 5.60 -18.90
C LEU A 91 1.59 6.20 -19.08
N GLY A 92 1.43 7.13 -20.02
CA GLY A 92 0.20 7.91 -20.22
C GLY A 92 0.02 8.99 -19.15
N ASP A 93 -1.13 9.69 -19.20
CA ASP A 93 -1.39 10.86 -18.35
C ASP A 93 -1.71 10.51 -16.89
N GLN A 94 -2.09 9.27 -16.63
CA GLN A 94 -2.47 8.82 -15.28
C GLN A 94 -1.28 8.60 -14.33
N ILE A 95 -0.07 8.45 -14.87
CA ILE A 95 1.14 8.18 -14.10
C ILE A 95 2.16 9.26 -14.41
N GLU A 96 2.33 10.23 -13.51
CA GLU A 96 3.37 11.24 -13.61
C GLU A 96 4.76 10.63 -13.36
N TYR A 97 5.70 10.86 -14.28
CA TYR A 97 7.08 10.37 -14.18
C TYR A 97 8.04 11.49 -13.73
N LYS A 98 8.58 11.34 -12.52
CA LYS A 98 9.46 12.37 -11.89
C LYS A 98 10.92 11.96 -11.77
N GLU A 99 11.25 10.70 -12.02
CA GLU A 99 12.60 10.18 -11.83
C GLU A 99 13.58 10.81 -12.83
N ARG A 100 14.73 11.25 -12.30
CA ARG A 100 15.85 11.75 -13.10
C ARG A 100 16.98 10.75 -13.23
N ARG A 101 17.02 9.77 -12.33
CA ARG A 101 18.05 8.74 -12.27
C ARG A 101 17.45 7.40 -11.88
N VAL A 102 17.73 6.39 -12.67
CA VAL A 102 17.30 5.01 -12.43
C VAL A 102 18.49 4.09 -12.20
N THR A 103 18.26 2.97 -11.53
CA THR A 103 19.29 1.98 -11.24
C THR A 103 18.79 0.59 -11.63
N HIS A 104 19.52 -0.04 -12.56
CA HIS A 104 19.27 -1.42 -12.97
C HIS A 104 20.41 -2.33 -12.54
N TYR A 105 20.07 -3.57 -12.20
CA TYR A 105 20.99 -4.64 -11.88
C TYR A 105 20.87 -5.70 -12.98
N PHE A 106 21.96 -6.02 -13.67
CA PHE A 106 21.99 -7.00 -14.75
C PHE A 106 22.67 -8.27 -14.28
N GLY A 107 21.98 -9.40 -14.34
CA GLY A 107 22.61 -10.71 -14.24
C GLY A 107 23.41 -11.00 -15.52
N LEU A 108 24.66 -11.43 -15.38
CA LEU A 108 25.51 -11.74 -16.52
C LEU A 108 25.80 -13.24 -16.59
N ASN A 109 25.69 -13.81 -17.79
CA ASN A 109 26.15 -15.17 -18.04
C ASN A 109 27.68 -15.25 -18.03
N GLU A 110 28.24 -16.46 -18.23
CA GLU A 110 29.69 -16.68 -18.26
C GLU A 110 30.40 -15.88 -19.35
N ALA A 111 29.73 -15.65 -20.50
CA ALA A 111 30.23 -14.81 -21.58
C ALA A 111 30.10 -13.29 -21.31
N GLY A 112 29.62 -12.89 -20.14
CA GLY A 112 29.40 -11.49 -19.76
C GLY A 112 28.18 -10.83 -20.42
N LYS A 113 27.32 -11.59 -21.09
CA LYS A 113 26.07 -11.11 -21.67
C LYS A 113 24.97 -10.97 -20.61
N PRO A 114 24.16 -9.90 -20.62
CA PRO A 114 22.99 -9.78 -19.76
C PRO A 114 21.96 -10.89 -20.06
N ILE A 115 21.48 -11.55 -18.99
CA ILE A 115 20.41 -12.56 -19.06
C ILE A 115 19.08 -12.02 -18.52
N GLY A 116 19.04 -10.77 -18.08
CA GLY A 116 17.89 -10.05 -17.55
C GLY A 116 18.34 -8.87 -16.74
N ALA A 117 17.37 -8.07 -16.33
CA ALA A 117 17.56 -6.91 -15.46
C ALA A 117 16.65 -7.01 -14.23
N MET A 118 17.09 -6.43 -13.12
CA MET A 118 16.27 -6.22 -11.93
C MET A 118 16.26 -4.73 -11.57
N VAL A 119 15.08 -4.22 -11.24
CA VAL A 119 14.85 -2.87 -10.70
C VAL A 119 14.33 -3.01 -9.27
N ILE A 120 14.78 -2.15 -8.36
CA ILE A 120 14.16 -1.98 -7.05
C ILE A 120 13.38 -0.67 -7.09
N GLY A 121 12.07 -0.77 -6.97
CA GLY A 121 11.14 0.36 -6.96
C GLY A 121 10.62 0.68 -5.56
N ASN A 122 10.12 1.90 -5.40
CA ASN A 122 9.38 2.34 -4.22
C ASN A 122 8.18 3.15 -4.71
N GLU A 123 6.99 2.74 -4.34
CA GLU A 123 5.77 3.51 -4.60
C GLU A 123 4.98 3.67 -3.30
N ILE A 124 4.41 4.85 -3.10
CA ILE A 124 3.60 5.10 -1.91
C ILE A 124 2.30 4.29 -2.03
N GLY A 125 2.03 3.45 -1.02
CA GLY A 125 0.77 2.75 -0.85
C GLY A 125 -0.34 3.72 -0.43
N ARG A 126 -0.87 3.56 0.78
CA ARG A 126 -1.79 4.55 1.37
C ARG A 126 -1.01 5.70 2.01
N SER A 127 -0.05 5.39 2.87
CA SER A 127 0.71 6.38 3.66
C SER A 127 2.21 6.16 3.57
N TYR A 128 2.67 4.92 3.37
CA TYR A 128 4.07 4.54 3.40
C TYR A 128 4.53 3.89 2.09
N PRO A 129 5.85 3.90 1.81
CA PRO A 129 6.37 3.30 0.60
C PRO A 129 6.37 1.76 0.67
N ILE A 130 5.89 1.15 -0.38
CA ILE A 130 6.07 -0.27 -0.69
C ILE A 130 7.36 -0.39 -1.49
N THR A 131 8.34 -1.14 -0.96
CA THR A 131 9.58 -1.45 -1.67
C THR A 131 9.43 -2.81 -2.34
N PHE A 132 9.67 -2.87 -3.64
CA PHE A 132 9.51 -4.09 -4.43
C PHE A 132 10.64 -4.24 -5.45
N MET A 133 10.85 -5.44 -5.95
CA MET A 133 11.69 -5.70 -7.10
C MET A 133 10.84 -6.10 -8.31
N VAL A 134 11.32 -5.76 -9.51
CA VAL A 134 10.81 -6.23 -10.79
C VAL A 134 11.96 -6.85 -11.57
N VAL A 135 11.82 -8.08 -11.94
CA VAL A 135 12.77 -8.79 -12.83
C VAL A 135 12.25 -8.74 -14.25
N ILE A 136 13.09 -8.30 -15.18
CA ILE A 136 12.73 -8.07 -16.57
C ILE A 136 13.66 -8.93 -17.45
N ASP A 137 13.06 -9.72 -18.31
CA ASP A 137 13.78 -10.53 -19.29
C ASP A 137 14.43 -9.65 -20.39
N PRO A 138 15.40 -10.17 -21.15
CA PRO A 138 16.09 -9.40 -22.20
C PRO A 138 15.18 -8.83 -23.29
N ASP A 139 14.01 -9.42 -23.50
CA ASP A 139 12.99 -8.94 -24.44
C ASP A 139 12.16 -7.76 -23.92
N GLY A 140 12.30 -7.42 -22.62
CA GLY A 140 11.61 -6.31 -21.97
C GLY A 140 10.31 -6.70 -21.27
N THR A 141 10.01 -8.00 -21.15
CA THR A 141 8.83 -8.49 -20.42
C THR A 141 9.15 -8.76 -18.95
N VAL A 142 8.14 -8.63 -18.10
CA VAL A 142 8.24 -8.94 -16.67
C VAL A 142 8.40 -10.44 -16.49
N LYS A 143 9.50 -10.86 -15.88
CA LYS A 143 9.74 -12.24 -15.48
C LYS A 143 9.20 -12.54 -14.09
N ASP A 144 9.41 -11.60 -13.15
CA ASP A 144 9.07 -11.78 -11.76
C ASP A 144 8.87 -10.44 -11.05
N VAL A 145 8.04 -10.42 -10.02
CA VAL A 145 7.79 -9.25 -9.14
C VAL A 145 7.70 -9.74 -7.70
N GLU A 146 8.42 -9.08 -6.78
CA GLU A 146 8.37 -9.43 -5.37
C GLU A 146 8.33 -8.19 -4.47
N VAL A 147 7.51 -8.20 -3.42
CA VAL A 147 7.55 -7.20 -2.36
C VAL A 147 8.75 -7.47 -1.47
N MET A 148 9.61 -6.48 -1.33
CA MET A 148 10.81 -6.56 -0.48
C MET A 148 10.54 -6.04 0.93
N VAL A 149 9.89 -4.88 1.04
CA VAL A 149 9.54 -4.27 2.33
C VAL A 149 8.14 -3.67 2.24
N TYR A 150 7.30 -4.01 3.19
CA TYR A 150 5.95 -3.48 3.33
C TYR A 150 5.82 -2.70 4.64
N ARG A 151 5.20 -1.51 4.61
CA ARG A 151 5.17 -0.59 5.75
C ARG A 151 3.76 -0.10 6.13
N GLU A 152 2.76 -0.74 5.56
CA GLU A 152 1.37 -0.41 5.84
C GLU A 152 0.73 -1.46 6.75
N PRO A 153 -0.22 -1.10 7.61
CA PRO A 153 -0.91 -2.07 8.46
C PRO A 153 -1.85 -3.00 7.68
N HIS A 154 -2.29 -2.57 6.48
CA HIS A 154 -3.25 -3.30 5.64
C HIS A 154 -2.80 -3.33 4.19
N GLY A 155 -3.30 -4.30 3.39
CA GLY A 155 -3.04 -4.39 1.96
C GLY A 155 -1.77 -5.16 1.58
N TRP A 156 -1.19 -5.90 2.54
CA TRP A 156 -0.01 -6.74 2.34
C TRP A 156 -0.26 -7.95 1.43
N GLU A 157 -1.51 -8.23 1.09
CA GLU A 157 -1.93 -9.30 0.18
C GLU A 157 -1.38 -9.10 -1.24
N VAL A 158 -0.94 -7.89 -1.60
CA VAL A 158 -0.23 -7.62 -2.86
C VAL A 158 1.08 -8.41 -3.01
N ARG A 159 1.59 -9.02 -1.93
CA ARG A 159 2.74 -9.91 -1.97
C ARG A 159 2.43 -11.34 -2.42
N PHE A 160 1.16 -11.72 -2.51
CA PHE A 160 0.80 -13.07 -2.93
C PHE A 160 1.06 -13.29 -4.42
N GLU A 161 1.54 -14.47 -4.76
CA GLU A 161 1.81 -14.90 -6.13
C GLU A 161 0.57 -14.74 -7.02
N SER A 162 -0.63 -15.03 -6.50
CA SER A 162 -1.90 -14.84 -7.21
C SER A 162 -2.14 -13.40 -7.70
N PHE A 163 -1.59 -12.41 -7.01
CA PHE A 163 -1.61 -11.02 -7.48
C PHE A 163 -0.42 -10.72 -8.39
N MET A 164 0.80 -11.10 -7.99
CA MET A 164 2.03 -10.76 -8.70
C MET A 164 2.13 -11.41 -10.07
N SER A 165 1.63 -12.64 -10.21
CA SER A 165 1.62 -13.36 -11.49
C SER A 165 0.82 -12.66 -12.60
N GLN A 166 -0.08 -11.73 -12.25
CA GLN A 166 -0.79 -10.92 -13.24
C GLN A 166 0.13 -10.00 -14.06
N PHE A 167 1.32 -9.72 -13.55
CA PHE A 167 2.33 -8.91 -14.25
C PHE A 167 3.23 -9.73 -15.17
N PHE A 168 3.34 -11.05 -14.97
CA PHE A 168 4.29 -11.89 -15.70
C PHE A 168 4.00 -11.88 -17.21
N GLY A 169 5.06 -11.77 -18.00
CA GLY A 169 5.01 -11.68 -19.46
C GLY A 169 4.59 -10.30 -20.00
N ARG A 170 4.19 -9.35 -19.16
CA ARG A 170 3.82 -8.00 -19.62
C ARG A 170 5.05 -7.15 -19.91
N GLY A 171 5.02 -6.46 -21.05
CA GLY A 171 6.00 -5.47 -21.44
C GLY A 171 5.45 -4.05 -21.42
N ALA A 172 6.23 -3.10 -21.94
CA ALA A 172 5.87 -1.68 -21.92
C ALA A 172 4.63 -1.31 -22.78
N SER A 173 4.29 -2.14 -23.76
CA SER A 173 3.15 -1.94 -24.68
C SER A 173 1.87 -2.59 -24.18
N ASP A 174 1.95 -3.42 -23.14
CA ASP A 174 0.80 -4.17 -22.65
C ASP A 174 -0.10 -3.31 -21.73
N PRO A 175 -1.41 -3.62 -21.67
CA PRO A 175 -2.31 -2.94 -20.78
C PRO A 175 -2.01 -3.29 -19.31
N PHE A 176 -2.13 -2.31 -18.43
CA PHE A 176 -2.02 -2.45 -16.96
C PHE A 176 -3.30 -2.04 -16.23
N ASP A 177 -4.36 -1.70 -16.95
CA ASP A 177 -5.67 -1.32 -16.45
C ASP A 177 -6.55 -2.52 -16.09
N ASN A 178 -6.22 -3.70 -16.60
CA ASN A 178 -6.90 -4.97 -16.36
C ASN A 178 -6.30 -5.82 -15.23
N ILE A 179 -5.46 -5.24 -14.37
CA ILE A 179 -4.97 -5.90 -13.16
C ILE A 179 -6.11 -5.99 -12.14
N ASN A 180 -6.41 -7.21 -11.70
CA ASN A 180 -7.46 -7.45 -10.71
C ASN A 180 -7.13 -6.81 -9.37
N ASN A 181 -8.13 -6.12 -8.82
CA ASN A 181 -8.00 -5.48 -7.52
C ASN A 181 -8.14 -6.51 -6.38
N ILE A 182 -7.60 -6.16 -5.21
CA ILE A 182 -7.77 -6.91 -3.97
C ILE A 182 -8.63 -6.05 -3.03
N THR A 183 -9.73 -6.62 -2.54
CA THR A 183 -10.60 -5.94 -1.58
C THR A 183 -9.80 -5.56 -0.33
N GLY A 184 -9.86 -4.31 0.07
CA GLY A 184 -9.08 -3.79 1.21
C GLY A 184 -7.65 -3.35 0.86
N ALA A 185 -7.11 -3.71 -0.34
CA ALA A 185 -5.74 -3.40 -0.75
C ALA A 185 -5.65 -2.49 -1.99
N THR A 186 -6.71 -1.79 -2.38
CA THR A 186 -6.81 -1.03 -3.64
C THR A 186 -5.65 -0.05 -3.86
N LEU A 187 -5.21 0.66 -2.83
CA LEU A 187 -4.12 1.62 -2.96
C LEU A 187 -2.78 0.91 -3.18
N SER A 188 -2.53 -0.20 -2.47
CA SER A 188 -1.35 -1.04 -2.66
C SER A 188 -1.31 -1.66 -4.07
N VAL A 189 -2.46 -2.15 -4.56
CA VAL A 189 -2.59 -2.68 -5.94
C VAL A 189 -2.24 -1.60 -6.97
N ARG A 190 -2.81 -0.39 -6.84
CA ARG A 190 -2.49 0.73 -7.75
C ARG A 190 -1.02 1.11 -7.72
N SER A 191 -0.41 1.14 -6.54
CA SER A 191 1.00 1.48 -6.37
C SER A 191 1.91 0.43 -6.97
N MET A 192 1.65 -0.86 -6.74
CA MET A 192 2.40 -1.95 -7.37
C MET A 192 2.25 -1.92 -8.89
N THR A 193 1.03 -1.78 -9.42
CA THR A 193 0.76 -1.68 -10.86
C THR A 193 1.52 -0.51 -11.50
N LYS A 194 1.47 0.67 -10.88
CA LYS A 194 2.22 1.86 -11.30
C LYS A 194 3.72 1.60 -11.32
N GLY A 195 4.25 1.01 -10.25
CA GLY A 195 5.69 0.76 -10.13
C GLY A 195 6.21 -0.26 -11.14
N VAL A 196 5.46 -1.35 -11.37
CA VAL A 196 5.84 -2.34 -12.40
C VAL A 196 5.78 -1.72 -13.80
N LYS A 197 4.73 -0.96 -14.13
CA LYS A 197 4.63 -0.25 -15.42
C LYS A 197 5.78 0.73 -15.64
N LYS A 198 6.22 1.46 -14.59
CA LYS A 198 7.40 2.32 -14.65
C LYS A 198 8.67 1.52 -14.97
N ALA A 199 8.89 0.40 -14.29
CA ALA A 199 10.09 -0.42 -14.47
C ALA A 199 10.22 -0.93 -15.92
N VAL A 200 9.15 -1.45 -16.53
CA VAL A 200 9.19 -1.91 -17.93
C VAL A 200 9.32 -0.75 -18.92
N ALA A 201 8.69 0.40 -18.66
CA ALA A 201 8.83 1.59 -19.51
C ALA A 201 10.28 2.14 -19.50
N GLU A 202 10.90 2.19 -18.32
CA GLU A 202 12.32 2.58 -18.17
C GLU A 202 13.23 1.63 -18.92
N PHE A 203 13.04 0.30 -18.75
CA PHE A 203 13.84 -0.69 -19.43
C PHE A 203 13.71 -0.57 -20.95
N GLN A 204 12.49 -0.43 -21.46
CA GLN A 204 12.19 -0.25 -22.86
C GLN A 204 12.95 0.93 -23.47
N VAL A 205 12.83 2.12 -22.87
CA VAL A 205 13.42 3.36 -23.42
C VAL A 205 14.95 3.37 -23.31
N ILE A 206 15.50 2.77 -22.25
CA ILE A 206 16.94 2.85 -21.98
C ILE A 206 17.73 1.76 -22.73
N TYR A 207 17.14 0.57 -22.94
CA TYR A 207 17.91 -0.61 -23.35
C TYR A 207 17.41 -1.34 -24.58
N LYS A 208 16.15 -1.21 -24.99
CA LYS A 208 15.60 -2.04 -26.11
C LYS A 208 16.42 -1.92 -27.38
N ASP A 209 16.97 -0.75 -27.68
CA ASP A 209 17.81 -0.55 -28.87
C ASP A 209 19.29 -0.94 -28.69
N LYS A 210 19.67 -1.37 -27.46
CA LYS A 210 21.05 -1.70 -27.09
C LYS A 210 21.26 -3.19 -26.74
N VAL A 211 20.20 -3.97 -26.73
CA VAL A 211 20.24 -5.41 -26.39
C VAL A 211 20.20 -6.30 -27.67
N LYS A 212 20.25 -5.66 -28.85
CA LYS A 212 20.44 -6.35 -30.13
C LYS A 212 21.86 -6.81 -30.34
#